data_a783575f78f476abc791081b20dd8186
#
_entry.id   a783575f78f476abc791081b20dd8186
#
_cell.length_a   1.000
_cell.length_b   1.000
_cell.length_c   1.000
_cell.angle_alpha   90.00
_cell.angle_beta   90.00
_cell.angle_gamma   90.00
#
_symmetry.space_group_name_H-M   'P 1'
#
loop_
_entity.id
_entity.type
_entity.pdbx_description
1 polymer ?
#
loop_
_entity_poly.entity_id
_entity_poly.type
_entity_poly.pdbx_seq_one_letter_code
_entity_poly.pdbx_strand_id
1 'polypeptide(L)'
;ILTPVITPPLDTASGLYRTNVQLVDIKVDGEKYIFNFDKLDRWIDICHKHGIKYFEISQLFSQWGLKFTPGITAEVNGKQEYIFGWHMYACDQRYTDFLKQFIPALAAELKKKGVYEDSIFHISDEPHDYCLEAYKYAHDLLKPMLSDAKFMDALSDYTFFEQGLVDIPATYTAAM
;
A
#
# COMPACT_ATOMS: atom_id res chain seq x y z
N ILE A 1 -12.39 -1.40 -6.78
CA ILE A 1 -12.77 -1.12 -5.38
C ILE A 1 -11.51 -1.01 -4.53
N LEU A 2 -11.47 0.00 -3.63
CA LEU A 2 -10.37 0.12 -2.66
C LEU A 2 -10.34 -1.11 -1.75
N THR A 3 -9.17 -1.73 -1.68
CA THR A 3 -8.91 -2.98 -0.95
C THR A 3 -7.86 -2.70 0.13
N PRO A 4 -8.28 -2.53 1.39
CA PRO A 4 -7.41 -2.09 2.46
C PRO A 4 -6.56 -3.25 3.00
N VAL A 5 -5.55 -3.69 2.24
CA VAL A 5 -4.58 -4.70 2.70
C VAL A 5 -3.87 -4.25 3.98
N ILE A 6 -3.60 -2.94 4.07
CA ILE A 6 -3.30 -2.18 5.29
C ILE A 6 -4.32 -1.05 5.40
N THR A 7 -4.46 -0.45 6.58
CA THR A 7 -5.39 0.68 6.75
C THR A 7 -4.88 1.89 5.97
N PRO A 8 -5.64 2.37 4.95
CA PRO A 8 -5.21 3.53 4.16
C PRO A 8 -5.09 4.78 5.05
N PRO A 9 -4.00 5.55 4.95
CA PRO A 9 -3.80 6.76 5.77
C PRO A 9 -4.57 8.00 5.28
N LEU A 10 -5.52 7.82 4.37
CA LEU A 10 -6.28 8.90 3.73
C LEU A 10 -7.04 9.77 4.73
N ASP A 11 -7.12 11.08 4.46
CA ASP A 11 -7.90 12.06 5.24
C ASP A 11 -7.59 12.04 6.75
N THR A 12 -6.35 11.72 7.10
CA THR A 12 -5.95 11.63 8.50
C THR A 12 -4.86 12.65 8.78
N ALA A 13 -5.10 13.55 9.72
CA ALA A 13 -4.07 14.48 10.18
C ALA A 13 -2.85 13.72 10.73
N SER A 14 -1.66 14.27 10.50
CA SER A 14 -0.42 13.69 11.00
C SER A 14 -0.49 13.42 12.51
N GLY A 15 -0.13 12.23 12.93
CA GLY A 15 -0.19 11.78 14.32
C GLY A 15 -1.52 11.14 14.75
N LEU A 16 -2.56 11.20 13.92
CA LEU A 16 -3.83 10.53 14.18
C LEU A 16 -3.94 9.22 13.41
N TYR A 17 -4.66 8.25 13.98
CA TYR A 17 -4.95 6.97 13.33
C TYR A 17 -6.43 6.85 13.02
N ARG A 18 -6.74 6.30 11.86
CA ARG A 18 -8.09 5.85 11.50
C ARG A 18 -8.43 4.55 12.23
N THR A 19 -9.73 4.25 12.32
CA THR A 19 -10.17 2.91 12.71
C THR A 19 -9.50 1.87 11.82
N ASN A 20 -8.91 0.86 12.44
CA ASN A 20 -8.22 -0.21 11.71
C ASN A 20 -9.22 -1.01 10.85
N VAL A 21 -8.98 -1.04 9.54
CA VAL A 21 -9.74 -1.82 8.55
C VAL A 21 -8.84 -2.79 7.77
N GLN A 22 -7.64 -3.03 8.26
CA GLN A 22 -6.63 -3.90 7.66
C GLN A 22 -7.16 -5.32 7.38
N LEU A 23 -7.07 -5.76 6.14
CA LEU A 23 -7.55 -7.08 5.69
C LEU A 23 -6.49 -8.19 5.82
N VAL A 24 -5.24 -7.85 6.07
CA VAL A 24 -4.17 -8.82 6.28
C VAL A 24 -3.79 -8.81 7.76
N ASP A 25 -4.01 -9.92 8.46
CA ASP A 25 -3.54 -10.06 9.83
C ASP A 25 -2.04 -10.37 9.82
N ILE A 26 -1.31 -9.71 10.70
CA ILE A 26 0.15 -9.80 10.78
C ILE A 26 0.54 -10.25 12.18
N LYS A 27 1.49 -11.19 12.26
CA LYS A 27 2.13 -11.58 13.50
C LYS A 27 3.64 -11.41 13.38
N VAL A 28 4.25 -10.83 14.41
CA VAL A 28 5.70 -10.66 14.50
C VAL A 28 6.30 -11.86 15.20
N ASP A 29 7.31 -12.48 14.58
CA ASP A 29 8.11 -13.57 15.12
C ASP A 29 9.59 -13.27 14.91
N GLY A 30 10.20 -12.60 15.88
CA GLY A 30 11.55 -12.07 15.76
C GLY A 30 11.65 -11.04 14.61
N GLU A 31 12.49 -11.31 13.62
CA GLU A 31 12.66 -10.49 12.42
C GLU A 31 11.72 -10.90 11.28
N LYS A 32 10.89 -11.91 11.48
CA LYS A 32 9.95 -12.42 10.48
C LYS A 32 8.54 -11.92 10.75
N TYR A 33 7.79 -11.78 9.65
CA TYR A 33 6.37 -11.48 9.68
C TYR A 33 5.59 -12.67 9.13
N ILE A 34 4.56 -13.08 9.84
CA ILE A 34 3.61 -14.13 9.41
C ILE A 34 2.33 -13.41 8.99
N PHE A 35 1.87 -13.67 7.77
CA PHE A 35 0.70 -13.03 7.18
C PHE A 35 -0.46 -14.02 7.09
N ASN A 36 -1.65 -13.61 7.54
CA ASN A 36 -2.88 -14.33 7.32
C ASN A 36 -3.79 -13.51 6.41
N PHE A 37 -4.19 -14.10 5.29
CA PHE A 37 -4.97 -13.47 4.23
C PHE A 37 -6.47 -13.84 4.27
N ASP A 38 -6.97 -14.55 5.28
CA ASP A 38 -8.37 -15.03 5.34
C ASP A 38 -9.41 -13.91 5.15
N LYS A 39 -9.15 -12.72 5.71
CA LYS A 39 -10.04 -11.56 5.55
C LYS A 39 -9.98 -10.99 4.13
N LEU A 40 -8.80 -10.93 3.54
CA LEU A 40 -8.59 -10.49 2.16
C LEU A 40 -9.28 -11.46 1.18
N ASP A 41 -9.11 -12.74 1.40
CA ASP A 41 -9.75 -13.79 0.58
C ASP A 41 -11.27 -13.65 0.61
N ARG A 42 -11.82 -13.49 1.82
CA ARG A 42 -13.26 -13.28 1.99
C ARG A 42 -13.74 -11.98 1.31
N TRP A 43 -12.95 -10.92 1.39
CA TRP A 43 -13.25 -9.65 0.69
C TRP A 43 -13.32 -9.86 -0.82
N ILE A 44 -12.31 -10.52 -1.41
CA ILE A 44 -12.26 -10.84 -2.84
C ILE A 44 -13.47 -11.68 -3.25
N ASP A 45 -13.80 -12.72 -2.48
CA ASP A 45 -14.94 -13.60 -2.79
C ASP A 45 -16.28 -12.85 -2.75
N ILE A 46 -16.47 -11.93 -1.81
CA ILE A 46 -17.65 -11.05 -1.75
C ILE A 46 -17.68 -10.12 -2.97
N CYS A 47 -16.57 -9.51 -3.32
CA CYS A 47 -16.46 -8.63 -4.49
C CYS A 47 -16.82 -9.37 -5.79
N HIS A 48 -16.26 -10.54 -6.01
CA HIS A 48 -16.56 -11.36 -7.19
C HIS A 48 -18.04 -11.77 -7.25
N LYS A 49 -18.62 -12.17 -6.12
CA LYS A 49 -20.06 -12.50 -6.04
C LYS A 49 -20.96 -11.35 -6.51
N HIS A 50 -20.49 -10.09 -6.35
CA HIS A 50 -21.23 -8.89 -6.72
C HIS A 50 -20.74 -8.26 -8.05
N GLY A 51 -19.94 -8.99 -8.84
CA GLY A 51 -19.49 -8.55 -10.16
C GLY A 51 -18.36 -7.52 -10.13
N ILE A 52 -17.73 -7.29 -8.99
CA ILE A 52 -16.56 -6.41 -8.89
C ILE A 52 -15.33 -7.18 -9.35
N LYS A 53 -14.62 -6.63 -10.34
CA LYS A 53 -13.48 -7.27 -10.98
C LYS A 53 -12.15 -6.63 -10.58
N TYR A 54 -12.10 -5.30 -10.46
CA TYR A 54 -10.85 -4.56 -10.27
C TYR A 54 -10.65 -4.16 -8.80
N PHE A 55 -9.43 -4.39 -8.31
CA PHE A 55 -9.03 -4.16 -6.92
C PHE A 55 -7.95 -3.08 -6.87
N GLU A 56 -8.20 -2.06 -6.11
CA GLU A 56 -7.29 -0.96 -5.85
C GLU A 56 -6.61 -1.21 -4.50
N ILE A 57 -5.37 -1.65 -4.53
CA ILE A 57 -4.60 -1.99 -3.32
C ILE A 57 -4.26 -0.69 -2.60
N SER A 58 -4.57 -0.64 -1.31
CA SER A 58 -4.36 0.56 -0.50
C SER A 58 -2.90 1.02 -0.50
N GLN A 59 -2.71 2.33 -0.31
CA GLN A 59 -1.41 3.00 -0.32
C GLN A 59 -0.42 2.34 0.65
N LEU A 60 0.80 2.13 0.16
CA LEU A 60 1.89 1.51 0.93
C LEU A 60 2.75 2.53 1.68
N PHE A 61 2.58 3.81 1.38
CA PHE A 61 3.24 4.93 2.05
C PHE A 61 2.21 5.99 2.43
N SER A 62 2.59 6.89 3.36
CA SER A 62 1.68 7.95 3.77
C SER A 62 1.42 8.96 2.65
N GLN A 63 0.23 9.57 2.68
CA GLN A 63 -0.14 10.64 1.75
C GLN A 63 0.76 11.88 1.92
N TRP A 64 0.77 12.76 0.92
CA TRP A 64 1.40 14.08 0.94
C TRP A 64 2.88 14.08 1.31
N GLY A 65 3.67 13.25 0.65
CA GLY A 65 5.12 13.37 0.75
C GLY A 65 5.86 12.13 1.23
N LEU A 66 5.20 11.02 1.45
CA LEU A 66 5.83 9.72 1.75
C LEU A 66 6.80 9.76 2.96
N LYS A 67 6.59 10.70 3.88
CA LYS A 67 7.53 10.94 4.98
C LYS A 67 7.47 9.85 6.03
N PHE A 68 6.28 9.34 6.31
CA PHE A 68 6.03 8.36 7.36
C PHE A 68 5.44 7.07 6.79
N THR A 69 5.51 5.99 7.57
CA THR A 69 4.83 4.75 7.25
C THR A 69 3.33 4.88 7.52
N PRO A 70 2.47 4.14 6.81
CA PRO A 70 1.07 4.00 7.21
C PRO A 70 0.95 3.29 8.56
N GLY A 71 -0.20 3.44 9.23
CA GLY A 71 -0.49 2.73 10.47
C GLY A 71 -0.75 1.25 10.19
N ILE A 72 0.16 0.38 10.61
CA ILE A 72 0.05 -1.07 10.46
C ILE A 72 0.05 -1.71 11.84
N THR A 73 -0.95 -2.55 12.09
CA THR A 73 -1.06 -3.32 13.34
C THR A 73 -0.62 -4.76 13.14
N ALA A 74 -0.02 -5.34 14.17
CA ALA A 74 0.35 -6.75 14.21
C ALA A 74 0.19 -7.33 15.62
N GLU A 75 0.07 -8.64 15.70
CA GLU A 75 0.22 -9.35 16.95
C GLU A 75 1.70 -9.43 17.34
N VAL A 76 2.03 -8.85 18.49
CA VAL A 76 3.35 -8.91 19.11
C VAL A 76 3.19 -9.52 20.49
N ASN A 77 3.78 -10.69 20.76
CA ASN A 77 3.66 -11.39 22.03
C ASN A 77 2.20 -11.57 22.53
N GLY A 78 1.28 -11.87 21.61
CA GLY A 78 -0.14 -12.09 21.90
C GLY A 78 -0.97 -10.82 22.09
N LYS A 79 -0.42 -9.64 21.80
CA LYS A 79 -1.13 -8.35 21.85
C LYS A 79 -1.12 -7.66 20.50
N GLN A 80 -2.20 -6.97 20.17
CA GLN A 80 -2.28 -6.12 18.98
C GLN A 80 -1.63 -4.78 19.26
N GLU A 81 -0.62 -4.43 18.45
CA GLU A 81 0.15 -3.20 18.57
C GLU A 81 0.36 -2.56 17.20
N TYR A 82 0.52 -1.22 17.15
CA TYR A 82 1.00 -0.54 15.96
C TYR A 82 2.52 -0.78 15.84
N ILE A 83 2.91 -1.55 14.84
CA ILE A 83 4.33 -1.81 14.54
C ILE A 83 4.93 -0.75 13.61
N PHE A 84 4.06 -0.08 12.80
CA PHE A 84 4.40 1.04 11.92
C PHE A 84 3.35 2.14 12.07
N GLY A 85 3.70 3.37 11.65
CA GLY A 85 2.83 4.53 11.71
C GLY A 85 3.60 5.84 11.81
N TRP A 86 2.95 6.90 12.28
CA TRP A 86 3.50 8.26 12.37
C TRP A 86 4.78 8.40 13.21
N HIS A 87 5.11 7.41 14.01
CA HIS A 87 6.33 7.35 14.82
C HIS A 87 7.56 6.85 14.05
N MET A 88 7.38 6.46 12.77
CA MET A 88 8.45 5.88 11.96
C MET A 88 8.52 6.51 10.58
N TYR A 89 9.72 6.88 10.16
CA TYR A 89 9.95 7.38 8.80
C TYR A 89 9.83 6.26 7.77
N ALA A 90 9.31 6.61 6.60
CA ALA A 90 9.10 5.67 5.50
C ALA A 90 10.42 5.05 4.97
N CYS A 91 11.55 5.74 5.12
CA CYS A 91 12.87 5.25 4.76
C CYS A 91 13.57 4.42 5.87
N ASP A 92 12.89 4.14 6.99
CA ASP A 92 13.45 3.27 8.04
C ASP A 92 13.67 1.85 7.50
N GLN A 93 14.83 1.27 7.81
CA GLN A 93 15.21 -0.06 7.32
C GLN A 93 14.21 -1.15 7.75
N ARG A 94 13.60 -1.02 8.95
CA ARG A 94 12.59 -1.96 9.44
C ARG A 94 11.36 -1.99 8.55
N TYR A 95 10.93 -0.83 8.01
CA TYR A 95 9.83 -0.77 7.08
C TYR A 95 10.19 -1.36 5.73
N THR A 96 11.39 -1.09 5.25
CA THR A 96 11.94 -1.72 4.04
C THR A 96 11.97 -3.25 4.17
N ASP A 97 12.44 -3.78 5.30
CA ASP A 97 12.53 -5.22 5.55
C ASP A 97 11.13 -5.88 5.70
N PHE A 98 10.17 -5.13 6.25
CA PHE A 98 8.77 -5.53 6.25
C PHE A 98 8.21 -5.61 4.82
N LEU A 99 8.36 -4.57 4.01
CA LEU A 99 7.86 -4.55 2.63
C LEU A 99 8.47 -5.68 1.79
N LYS A 100 9.74 -5.98 1.96
CA LYS A 100 10.41 -7.12 1.27
C LYS A 100 9.82 -8.49 1.63
N GLN A 101 9.16 -8.62 2.79
CA GLN A 101 8.44 -9.84 3.17
C GLN A 101 6.96 -9.76 2.79
N PHE A 102 6.32 -8.61 3.01
CA PHE A 102 4.89 -8.42 2.80
C PHE A 102 4.49 -8.44 1.32
N ILE A 103 5.20 -7.68 0.48
CA ILE A 103 4.81 -7.51 -0.93
C ILE A 103 4.87 -8.82 -1.73
N PRO A 104 5.93 -9.63 -1.64
CA PRO A 104 5.93 -10.93 -2.32
C PRO A 104 4.84 -11.88 -1.81
N ALA A 105 4.56 -11.87 -0.50
CA ALA A 105 3.49 -12.70 0.08
C ALA A 105 2.11 -12.25 -0.42
N LEU A 106 1.84 -10.93 -0.43
CA LEU A 106 0.61 -10.36 -0.97
C LEU A 106 0.43 -10.69 -2.46
N ALA A 107 1.48 -10.48 -3.26
CA ALA A 107 1.44 -10.78 -4.70
C ALA A 107 1.15 -12.28 -4.95
N ALA A 108 1.74 -13.16 -4.17
CA ALA A 108 1.48 -14.61 -4.26
C ALA A 108 0.02 -14.94 -3.94
N GLU A 109 -0.56 -14.33 -2.89
CA GLU A 109 -1.97 -14.54 -2.53
C GLU A 109 -2.93 -13.99 -3.59
N LEU A 110 -2.68 -12.78 -4.12
CA LEU A 110 -3.49 -12.21 -5.21
C LEU A 110 -3.43 -13.07 -6.48
N LYS A 111 -2.25 -13.63 -6.81
CA LYS A 111 -2.09 -14.60 -7.92
C LYS A 111 -2.86 -15.89 -7.66
N LYS A 112 -2.79 -16.44 -6.47
CA LYS A 112 -3.54 -17.63 -6.04
C LYS A 112 -5.05 -17.41 -6.15
N LYS A 113 -5.54 -16.24 -5.82
CA LYS A 113 -6.96 -15.82 -5.96
C LYS A 113 -7.34 -15.45 -7.41
N GLY A 114 -6.38 -15.38 -8.33
CA GLY A 114 -6.61 -15.04 -9.74
C GLY A 114 -6.97 -13.57 -9.98
N VAL A 115 -6.61 -12.66 -9.07
CA VAL A 115 -6.94 -11.24 -9.14
C VAL A 115 -5.72 -10.32 -9.30
N TYR A 116 -4.53 -10.86 -9.37
CA TYR A 116 -3.30 -10.06 -9.45
C TYR A 116 -3.28 -9.13 -10.67
N GLU A 117 -3.67 -9.65 -11.84
CA GLU A 117 -3.71 -8.90 -13.10
C GLU A 117 -4.81 -7.80 -13.10
N ASP A 118 -5.84 -7.99 -12.29
CA ASP A 118 -6.94 -7.05 -12.09
C ASP A 118 -6.71 -6.13 -10.86
N SER A 119 -5.51 -6.20 -10.25
CA SER A 119 -5.10 -5.37 -9.12
C SER A 119 -4.25 -4.19 -9.56
N ILE A 120 -4.52 -3.03 -8.98
CA ILE A 120 -3.79 -1.78 -9.21
C ILE A 120 -3.20 -1.36 -7.85
N PHE A 121 -1.92 -1.00 -7.83
CA PHE A 121 -1.21 -0.67 -6.61
C PHE A 121 -1.03 0.83 -6.47
N HIS A 122 -1.16 1.34 -5.25
CA HIS A 122 -0.81 2.71 -4.90
C HIS A 122 0.49 2.76 -4.12
N ILE A 123 1.35 3.71 -4.47
CA ILE A 123 2.53 4.03 -3.67
C ILE A 123 2.11 4.98 -2.55
N SER A 124 1.50 6.10 -2.89
CA SER A 124 1.08 7.15 -1.97
C SER A 124 -0.31 7.68 -2.37
N ASP A 125 -0.59 8.92 -2.03
CA ASP A 125 -1.79 9.64 -2.44
C ASP A 125 -1.45 11.12 -2.61
N GLU A 126 -1.89 11.70 -3.73
CA GLU A 126 -1.66 13.10 -4.10
C GLU A 126 -0.17 13.54 -3.94
N PRO A 127 0.79 12.85 -4.58
CA PRO A 127 2.18 13.26 -4.50
C PRO A 127 2.39 14.61 -5.19
N HIS A 128 3.20 15.47 -4.57
CA HIS A 128 3.62 16.76 -5.10
C HIS A 128 5.09 16.74 -5.50
N ASP A 129 5.52 17.72 -6.30
CA ASP A 129 6.89 17.88 -6.82
C ASP A 129 7.97 17.77 -5.72
N TYR A 130 7.73 18.36 -4.55
CA TYR A 130 8.66 18.31 -3.42
C TYR A 130 8.92 16.90 -2.86
N CYS A 131 8.08 15.91 -3.18
CA CYS A 131 8.29 14.54 -2.72
C CYS A 131 8.78 13.59 -3.81
N LEU A 132 9.15 14.10 -4.99
CA LEU A 132 9.56 13.31 -6.15
C LEU A 132 10.68 12.30 -5.82
N GLU A 133 11.70 12.69 -5.09
CA GLU A 133 12.79 11.79 -4.70
C GLU A 133 12.34 10.71 -3.72
N ALA A 134 11.44 11.03 -2.77
CA ALA A 134 10.87 10.04 -1.87
C ALA A 134 9.98 9.04 -2.63
N TYR A 135 9.23 9.52 -3.61
CA TYR A 135 8.39 8.68 -4.47
C TYR A 135 9.24 7.75 -5.35
N LYS A 136 10.32 8.25 -5.95
CA LYS A 136 11.27 7.41 -6.69
C LYS A 136 11.85 6.30 -5.82
N TYR A 137 12.28 6.64 -4.60
CA TYR A 137 12.77 5.65 -3.64
C TYR A 137 11.72 4.55 -3.40
N ALA A 138 10.46 4.93 -3.14
CA ALA A 138 9.38 3.99 -2.90
C ALA A 138 9.08 3.13 -4.14
N HIS A 139 9.01 3.75 -5.33
CA HIS A 139 8.83 3.07 -6.60
C HIS A 139 9.95 2.04 -6.86
N ASP A 140 11.22 2.45 -6.72
CA ASP A 140 12.38 1.60 -6.98
C ASP A 140 12.50 0.45 -5.96
N LEU A 141 11.97 0.65 -4.76
CA LEU A 141 11.84 -0.43 -3.78
C LEU A 141 10.75 -1.44 -4.17
N LEU A 142 9.58 -0.97 -4.64
CA LEU A 142 8.42 -1.82 -4.90
C LEU A 142 8.46 -2.49 -6.28
N LYS A 143 8.91 -1.78 -7.31
CA LYS A 143 8.86 -2.24 -8.71
C LYS A 143 9.53 -3.60 -8.95
N PRO A 144 10.69 -3.94 -8.36
CA PRO A 144 11.29 -5.28 -8.53
C PRO A 144 10.45 -6.41 -7.93
N MET A 145 9.66 -6.12 -6.89
CA MET A 145 8.77 -7.10 -6.23
C MET A 145 7.40 -7.21 -6.92
N LEU A 146 7.03 -6.20 -7.72
CA LEU A 146 5.74 -6.04 -8.42
C LEU A 146 5.97 -5.75 -9.91
N SER A 147 6.89 -6.51 -10.57
CA SER A 147 7.37 -6.22 -11.93
C SER A 147 6.26 -6.06 -12.97
N ASP A 148 5.20 -6.85 -12.84
CA ASP A 148 4.09 -6.89 -13.80
C ASP A 148 2.86 -6.09 -13.32
N ALA A 149 2.92 -5.51 -12.13
CA ALA A 149 1.84 -4.71 -11.58
C ALA A 149 1.80 -3.29 -12.18
N LYS A 150 0.61 -2.71 -12.19
CA LYS A 150 0.39 -1.32 -12.54
C LYS A 150 0.30 -0.46 -11.29
N PHE A 151 0.99 0.68 -11.34
CA PHE A 151 0.90 1.70 -10.30
C PHE A 151 -0.06 2.81 -10.73
N MET A 152 -0.94 3.22 -9.83
CA MET A 152 -1.86 4.34 -10.01
C MET A 152 -1.73 5.28 -8.81
N ASP A 153 -1.75 6.57 -9.08
CA ASP A 153 -1.88 7.59 -8.04
C ASP A 153 -2.70 8.78 -8.52
N ALA A 154 -3.33 9.47 -7.58
CA ALA A 154 -3.98 10.76 -7.82
C ALA A 154 -2.89 11.83 -7.95
N LEU A 155 -2.66 12.34 -9.16
CA LEU A 155 -1.53 13.21 -9.45
C LEU A 155 -1.92 14.69 -9.39
N SER A 156 -1.26 15.43 -8.50
CA SER A 156 -1.22 16.89 -8.51
C SER A 156 -0.16 17.45 -9.47
N ASP A 157 0.83 16.62 -9.84
CA ASP A 157 1.91 16.97 -10.75
C ASP A 157 2.13 15.84 -11.77
N TYR A 158 2.09 16.18 -13.06
CA TYR A 158 2.19 15.21 -14.16
C TYR A 158 3.61 14.65 -14.35
N THR A 159 4.62 15.26 -13.73
CA THR A 159 6.03 14.82 -13.78
C THR A 159 6.21 13.36 -13.34
N PHE A 160 5.42 12.88 -12.40
CA PHE A 160 5.48 11.47 -11.96
C PHE A 160 5.14 10.49 -13.08
N PHE A 161 4.17 10.83 -13.92
CA PHE A 161 3.82 10.02 -15.09
C PHE A 161 4.88 10.14 -16.18
N GLU A 162 5.36 11.35 -16.48
CA GLU A 162 6.40 11.58 -17.50
C GLU A 162 7.71 10.85 -17.18
N GLN A 163 8.02 10.66 -15.89
CA GLN A 163 9.20 9.91 -15.45
C GLN A 163 8.94 8.39 -15.34
N GLY A 164 7.75 7.91 -15.71
CA GLY A 164 7.40 6.48 -15.69
C GLY A 164 7.24 5.89 -14.29
N LEU A 165 6.99 6.72 -13.28
CA LEU A 165 6.78 6.29 -11.90
C LEU A 165 5.34 5.83 -11.63
N VAL A 166 4.40 6.26 -12.47
CA VAL A 166 2.97 5.93 -12.40
C VAL A 166 2.53 5.45 -13.78
N ASP A 167 1.87 4.29 -13.83
CA ASP A 167 1.35 3.73 -15.09
C ASP A 167 -0.04 4.29 -15.44
N ILE A 168 -0.85 4.61 -14.42
CA ILE A 168 -2.23 5.12 -14.56
C ILE A 168 -2.36 6.41 -13.76
N PRO A 169 -2.21 7.58 -14.40
CA PRO A 169 -2.38 8.86 -13.72
C PRO A 169 -3.87 9.17 -13.52
N ALA A 170 -4.32 9.31 -12.28
CA ALA A 170 -5.62 9.88 -11.95
C ALA A 170 -5.46 11.39 -11.76
N THR A 171 -5.63 12.16 -12.84
CA THR A 171 -5.38 13.61 -12.83
C THR A 171 -6.64 14.41 -12.53
N TYR A 172 -6.48 15.51 -11.81
CA TYR A 172 -7.52 16.53 -11.69
C TYR A 172 -7.70 17.26 -13.00
N THR A 173 -8.90 17.27 -13.57
CA THR A 173 -9.16 17.77 -14.92
C THR A 173 -8.89 19.26 -15.14
N ALA A 174 -8.83 20.07 -14.08
CA ALA A 174 -8.46 21.49 -14.19
C ALA A 174 -6.93 21.73 -14.16
N ALA A 175 -6.12 20.67 -14.01
CA ALA A 175 -4.66 20.74 -14.02
C ALA A 175 -4.03 20.24 -15.33
N MET A 176 -4.87 19.99 -16.36
CA MET A 176 -4.44 19.64 -17.72
C MET A 176 -4.34 20.84 -18.62
#